data_d840f0a534dc94454e46cfc97f3fc513
#
_entry.id   d840f0a534dc94454e46cfc97f3fc513
#
_cell.length_a   1.000
_cell.length_b   1.000
_cell.length_c   1.000
_cell.angle_alpha   90.00
_cell.angle_beta   90.00
_cell.angle_gamma   90.00
#
_symmetry.space_group_name_H-M   'P 1'
#
loop_
_entity.id
_entity.type
_entity.pdbx_description
1 polymer ?
#
loop_
_entity_poly.entity_id
_entity_poly.type
_entity_poly.pdbx_seq_one_letter_code
_entity_poly.pdbx_strand_id
1 'polypeptide(L)'
;MGGEEKTEDCGGDISSIQATLISDLTDALSDVLSAQALLAEAQGNQELASTLQNTADKMAGGDVTNDDIKGAVQQTSEAAELQQEEMNKKDMVDAEAKKLYAKALVPYIKSVAKTTKLSGPIKDFMNEAQNSLKSIKNPMQIRKLKSSLDTGLFVGRNVPKLIVTLGKSSKDLLTFAKANEMDTSGADDIELDFE
;
A
#
# COMPACT_ATOMS: atom_id res chain seq x y z
N MET A 1 42.08 22.29 -26.30
CA MET A 1 41.14 21.21 -26.59
C MET A 1 40.42 20.93 -25.28
N GLY A 2 39.24 21.52 -25.11
CA GLY A 2 38.38 21.31 -23.93
C GLY A 2 37.57 20.06 -24.20
N GLY A 3 37.74 19.06 -23.32
CA GLY A 3 36.81 17.94 -23.22
C GLY A 3 35.60 18.37 -22.41
N GLU A 4 34.47 18.56 -23.06
CA GLU A 4 33.18 18.62 -22.40
C GLU A 4 32.87 17.22 -21.84
N GLU A 5 33.07 17.04 -20.54
CA GLU A 5 32.44 15.93 -19.81
C GLU A 5 30.93 16.10 -19.93
N LYS A 6 30.30 15.33 -20.77
CA LYS A 6 28.87 15.08 -20.71
C LYS A 6 28.59 14.43 -19.36
N THR A 7 28.12 15.20 -18.40
CA THR A 7 27.42 14.69 -17.25
C THR A 7 26.12 14.08 -17.79
N GLU A 8 26.10 12.77 -17.98
CA GLU A 8 24.87 12.04 -18.24
C GLU A 8 23.94 12.28 -17.05
N ASP A 9 22.79 12.83 -17.34
CA ASP A 9 21.71 13.16 -16.39
C ASP A 9 21.01 11.87 -15.92
N CYS A 10 21.75 11.03 -15.17
CA CYS A 10 21.18 9.84 -14.53
C CYS A 10 20.18 10.17 -13.42
N GLY A 11 20.02 11.44 -13.05
CA GLY A 11 19.09 11.87 -11.98
C GLY A 11 17.66 12.07 -12.46
N GLY A 12 17.44 12.35 -13.74
CA GLY A 12 16.10 12.64 -14.28
C GLY A 12 15.23 11.39 -14.39
N ASP A 13 15.79 10.27 -14.78
CA ASP A 13 15.05 9.02 -14.99
C ASP A 13 14.56 8.41 -13.68
N ILE A 14 15.43 8.27 -12.69
CA ILE A 14 15.05 7.69 -11.37
C ILE A 14 14.06 8.54 -10.60
N SER A 15 14.11 9.88 -10.74
CA SER A 15 13.13 10.76 -10.11
C SER A 15 11.75 10.60 -10.73
N SER A 16 11.66 10.35 -12.04
CA SER A 16 10.41 10.05 -12.75
C SER A 16 9.85 8.70 -12.32
N ILE A 17 10.69 7.67 -12.24
CA ILE A 17 10.30 6.34 -11.74
C ILE A 17 9.76 6.44 -10.32
N GLN A 18 10.45 7.18 -9.43
CA GLN A 18 9.97 7.42 -8.07
C GLN A 18 8.62 8.13 -8.04
N ALA A 19 8.44 9.18 -8.83
CA ALA A 19 7.19 9.93 -8.87
C ALA A 19 6.00 9.05 -9.29
N THR A 20 6.18 8.22 -10.32
CA THR A 20 5.18 7.26 -10.76
C THR A 20 4.88 6.23 -9.67
N LEU A 21 5.90 5.64 -9.06
CA LEU A 21 5.74 4.67 -7.97
C LEU A 21 4.98 5.27 -6.78
N ILE A 22 5.28 6.51 -6.40
CA ILE A 22 4.60 7.21 -5.31
C ILE A 22 3.14 7.48 -5.68
N SER A 23 2.85 7.92 -6.89
CA SER A 23 1.48 8.14 -7.37
C SER A 23 0.67 6.85 -7.32
N ASP A 24 1.19 5.76 -7.88
CA ASP A 24 0.51 4.46 -7.89
C ASP A 24 0.30 3.92 -6.47
N LEU A 25 1.25 4.15 -5.57
CA LEU A 25 1.14 3.76 -4.17
C LEU A 25 0.07 4.57 -3.42
N THR A 26 0.03 5.90 -3.61
CA THR A 26 -0.98 6.74 -2.94
C THR A 26 -2.39 6.37 -3.37
N ASP A 27 -2.60 6.08 -4.65
CA ASP A 27 -3.87 5.59 -5.18
C ASP A 27 -4.24 4.22 -4.58
N ALA A 28 -3.27 3.30 -4.49
CA ALA A 28 -3.52 1.99 -3.91
C ALA A 28 -3.81 2.08 -2.40
N LEU A 29 -3.08 2.93 -1.66
CA LEU A 29 -3.31 3.15 -0.22
C LEU A 29 -4.67 3.79 0.05
N SER A 30 -5.10 4.77 -0.77
CA SER A 30 -6.44 5.36 -0.66
C SER A 30 -7.52 4.29 -0.77
N ASP A 31 -7.43 3.43 -1.79
CA ASP A 31 -8.40 2.34 -2.01
C ASP A 31 -8.41 1.33 -0.84
N VAL A 32 -7.22 0.91 -0.36
CA VAL A 32 -7.11 -0.05 0.76
C VAL A 32 -7.67 0.55 2.05
N LEU A 33 -7.28 1.79 2.39
CA LEU A 33 -7.71 2.47 3.60
C LEU A 33 -9.23 2.69 3.62
N SER A 34 -9.83 3.07 2.47
CA SER A 34 -11.29 3.19 2.34
C SER A 34 -11.99 1.85 2.57
N ALA A 35 -11.46 0.77 2.01
CA ALA A 35 -12.02 -0.56 2.23
C ALA A 35 -11.82 -1.04 3.68
N GLN A 36 -10.68 -0.75 4.30
CA GLN A 36 -10.43 -1.01 5.72
C GLN A 36 -11.35 -0.20 6.64
N ALA A 37 -11.72 1.03 6.25
CA ALA A 37 -12.70 1.82 6.98
C ALA A 37 -14.06 1.12 7.02
N LEU A 38 -14.53 0.57 5.88
CA LEU A 38 -15.76 -0.22 5.84
C LEU A 38 -15.70 -1.49 6.71
N LEU A 39 -14.54 -2.16 6.74
CA LEU A 39 -14.33 -3.32 7.61
C LEU A 39 -14.36 -2.92 9.09
N ALA A 40 -13.74 -1.81 9.46
CA ALA A 40 -13.77 -1.28 10.82
C ALA A 40 -15.22 -0.91 11.25
N GLU A 41 -16.01 -0.33 10.34
CA GLU A 41 -17.44 -0.08 10.55
C GLU A 41 -18.21 -1.38 10.82
N ALA A 42 -17.97 -2.42 10.00
CA ALA A 42 -18.57 -3.75 10.17
C ALA A 42 -18.19 -4.40 11.51
N GLN A 43 -17.03 -4.08 12.05
CA GLN A 43 -16.55 -4.53 13.35
C GLN A 43 -17.10 -3.69 14.52
N GLY A 44 -17.81 -2.59 14.23
CA GLY A 44 -18.36 -1.66 15.22
C GLY A 44 -17.33 -0.63 15.74
N ASN A 45 -16.15 -0.54 15.11
CA ASN A 45 -15.10 0.40 15.49
C ASN A 45 -15.19 1.70 14.66
N GLN A 46 -16.12 2.58 15.06
CA GLN A 46 -16.39 3.84 14.35
C GLN A 46 -15.21 4.82 14.39
N GLU A 47 -14.41 4.81 15.45
CA GLU A 47 -13.24 5.68 15.59
C GLU A 47 -12.16 5.27 14.57
N LEU A 48 -11.87 3.98 14.50
CA LEU A 48 -10.92 3.44 13.49
C LEU A 48 -11.45 3.69 12.07
N ALA A 49 -12.74 3.44 11.82
CA ALA A 49 -13.34 3.68 10.50
C ALA A 49 -13.17 5.13 10.04
N SER A 50 -13.49 6.10 10.93
CA SER A 50 -13.32 7.53 10.63
C SER A 50 -11.86 7.90 10.39
N THR A 51 -10.95 7.37 11.19
CA THR A 51 -9.51 7.65 11.06
C THR A 51 -8.96 7.11 9.74
N LEU A 52 -9.31 5.90 9.36
CA LEU A 52 -8.90 5.27 8.10
C LEU A 52 -9.48 6.03 6.89
N GLN A 53 -10.76 6.42 6.95
CA GLN A 53 -11.38 7.18 5.86
C GLN A 53 -10.73 8.55 5.68
N ASN A 54 -10.44 9.28 6.76
CA ASN A 54 -9.74 10.57 6.68
C ASN A 54 -8.35 10.44 6.04
N THR A 55 -7.64 9.35 6.34
CA THR A 55 -6.32 9.10 5.73
C THR A 55 -6.47 8.69 4.25
N ALA A 56 -7.49 7.91 3.91
CA ALA A 56 -7.81 7.58 2.52
C ALA A 56 -8.10 8.82 1.67
N ASP A 57 -8.94 9.71 2.19
CA ASP A 57 -9.31 10.98 1.53
C ASP A 57 -8.07 11.87 1.33
N LYS A 58 -7.17 11.90 2.31
CA LYS A 58 -5.91 12.63 2.20
C LYS A 58 -5.01 12.04 1.12
N MET A 59 -4.90 10.72 1.02
CA MET A 59 -4.14 10.05 -0.05
C MET A 59 -4.72 10.36 -1.44
N ALA A 60 -6.04 10.43 -1.58
CA ALA A 60 -6.71 10.78 -2.82
C ALA A 60 -6.59 12.27 -3.20
N GLY A 61 -6.33 13.16 -2.25
CA GLY A 61 -6.38 14.61 -2.43
C GLY A 61 -5.21 15.25 -3.20
N GLY A 62 -4.13 14.51 -3.49
CA GLY A 62 -3.00 14.95 -4.32
C GLY A 62 -1.92 15.78 -3.62
N ASP A 63 -2.21 16.45 -2.51
CA ASP A 63 -1.22 17.19 -1.70
C ASP A 63 -0.65 16.30 -0.58
N VAL A 64 0.01 15.22 -0.98
CA VAL A 64 0.51 14.19 -0.06
C VAL A 64 2.00 14.42 0.23
N THR A 65 2.35 14.56 1.50
CA THR A 65 3.75 14.67 1.94
C THR A 65 4.40 13.29 2.14
N ASN A 66 5.72 13.26 2.19
CA ASN A 66 6.46 12.04 2.49
C ASN A 66 6.06 11.39 3.83
N ASP A 67 5.77 12.21 4.83
CA ASP A 67 5.37 11.73 6.16
C ASP A 67 3.94 11.18 6.13
N ASP A 68 3.06 11.72 5.29
CA ASP A 68 1.72 11.19 5.07
C ASP A 68 1.77 9.80 4.44
N ILE A 69 2.64 9.58 3.46
CA ILE A 69 2.84 8.26 2.85
C ILE A 69 3.35 7.25 3.88
N LYS A 70 4.35 7.63 4.68
CA LYS A 70 4.89 6.79 5.75
C LYS A 70 3.82 6.42 6.77
N GLY A 71 3.04 7.42 7.20
CA GLY A 71 1.93 7.23 8.12
C GLY A 71 0.83 6.32 7.55
N ALA A 72 0.45 6.52 6.28
CA ALA A 72 -0.57 5.71 5.62
C ALA A 72 -0.13 4.24 5.46
N VAL A 73 1.12 3.96 5.09
CA VAL A 73 1.67 2.60 5.01
C VAL A 73 1.62 1.90 6.38
N GLN A 74 2.03 2.60 7.44
CA GLN A 74 1.99 2.06 8.80
C GLN A 74 0.55 1.82 9.24
N GLN A 75 -0.33 2.79 9.08
CA GLN A 75 -1.74 2.70 9.48
C GLN A 75 -2.48 1.57 8.75
N THR A 76 -2.21 1.39 7.44
CA THR A 76 -2.76 0.29 6.66
C THR A 76 -2.34 -1.07 7.22
N SER A 77 -1.07 -1.22 7.62
CA SER A 77 -0.56 -2.46 8.22
C SER A 77 -1.18 -2.74 9.58
N GLU A 78 -1.21 -1.74 10.46
CA GLU A 78 -1.81 -1.84 11.79
C GLU A 78 -3.30 -2.15 11.72
N ALA A 79 -4.03 -1.50 10.80
CA ALA A 79 -5.45 -1.77 10.59
C ALA A 79 -5.70 -3.21 10.12
N ALA A 80 -4.86 -3.74 9.22
CA ALA A 80 -4.98 -5.12 8.76
C ALA A 80 -4.78 -6.13 9.89
N GLU A 81 -3.82 -5.89 10.78
CA GLU A 81 -3.56 -6.73 11.96
C GLU A 81 -4.71 -6.67 12.96
N LEU A 82 -5.21 -5.46 13.30
CA LEU A 82 -6.35 -5.28 14.19
C LEU A 82 -7.63 -5.94 13.65
N GLN A 83 -7.89 -5.77 12.36
CA GLN A 83 -9.05 -6.37 11.71
C GLN A 83 -9.00 -7.89 11.73
N GLN A 84 -7.81 -8.46 11.52
CA GLN A 84 -7.58 -9.91 11.64
C GLN A 84 -7.80 -10.41 13.06
N GLU A 85 -7.30 -9.69 14.07
CA GLU A 85 -7.54 -10.04 15.48
C GLU A 85 -9.03 -10.02 15.83
N GLU A 86 -9.79 -9.02 15.35
CA GLU A 86 -11.23 -8.93 15.60
C GLU A 86 -12.01 -10.05 14.90
N MET A 87 -11.65 -10.44 13.68
CA MET A 87 -12.24 -11.60 13.02
C MET A 87 -11.98 -12.90 13.77
N ASN A 88 -10.78 -13.08 14.31
CA ASN A 88 -10.40 -14.26 15.08
C ASN A 88 -11.13 -14.38 16.42
N LYS A 89 -11.64 -13.28 16.96
CA LYS A 89 -12.41 -13.25 18.22
C LYS A 89 -13.91 -13.56 18.02
N LYS A 90 -14.41 -13.47 16.79
CA LYS A 90 -15.83 -13.60 16.47
C LYS A 90 -16.09 -14.87 15.64
N ASP A 91 -16.76 -15.85 16.21
CA ASP A 91 -17.17 -17.05 15.48
C ASP A 91 -18.33 -16.76 14.51
N MET A 92 -19.25 -15.88 14.92
CA MET A 92 -20.41 -15.47 14.11
C MET A 92 -20.68 -13.97 14.26
N VAL A 93 -21.20 -13.37 13.19
CA VAL A 93 -21.64 -11.97 13.16
C VAL A 93 -23.14 -11.90 12.87
N ASP A 94 -23.78 -10.83 13.35
CA ASP A 94 -25.20 -10.58 13.10
C ASP A 94 -25.47 -10.19 11.63
N ALA A 95 -26.75 -10.12 11.26
CA ALA A 95 -27.17 -9.87 9.89
C ALA A 95 -26.77 -8.48 9.35
N GLU A 96 -26.64 -7.48 10.24
CA GLU A 96 -26.25 -6.13 9.87
C GLU A 96 -24.73 -6.07 9.59
N ALA A 97 -23.94 -6.62 10.51
CA ALA A 97 -22.49 -6.74 10.32
C ALA A 97 -22.16 -7.57 9.06
N LYS A 98 -22.86 -8.67 8.78
CA LYS A 98 -22.67 -9.45 7.52
C LYS A 98 -22.85 -8.60 6.27
N LYS A 99 -23.83 -7.69 6.25
CA LYS A 99 -24.03 -6.79 5.10
C LYS A 99 -22.88 -5.81 4.93
N LEU A 100 -22.35 -5.27 6.01
CA LEU A 100 -21.22 -4.36 5.99
C LEU A 100 -19.94 -5.08 5.55
N TYR A 101 -19.68 -6.27 6.08
CA TYR A 101 -18.56 -7.11 5.64
C TYR A 101 -18.65 -7.46 4.14
N ALA A 102 -19.83 -7.88 3.66
CA ALA A 102 -20.04 -8.18 2.24
C ALA A 102 -19.79 -6.94 1.35
N LYS A 103 -20.21 -5.75 1.80
CA LYS A 103 -19.95 -4.48 1.12
C LYS A 103 -18.46 -4.14 1.05
N ALA A 104 -17.71 -4.46 2.10
CA ALA A 104 -16.27 -4.17 2.19
C ALA A 104 -15.40 -5.20 1.45
N LEU A 105 -15.84 -6.45 1.34
CA LEU A 105 -15.04 -7.59 0.87
C LEU A 105 -14.45 -7.36 -0.53
N VAL A 106 -15.31 -7.10 -1.52
CA VAL A 106 -14.87 -6.95 -2.91
C VAL A 106 -13.96 -5.73 -3.10
N PRO A 107 -14.29 -4.52 -2.58
CA PRO A 107 -13.37 -3.39 -2.58
C PRO A 107 -12.02 -3.70 -1.93
N TYR A 108 -12.03 -4.39 -0.78
CA TYR A 108 -10.80 -4.75 -0.07
C TYR A 108 -9.90 -5.67 -0.92
N ILE A 109 -10.45 -6.78 -1.43
CA ILE A 109 -9.68 -7.72 -2.24
C ILE A 109 -9.14 -7.05 -3.52
N LYS A 110 -9.94 -6.21 -4.18
CA LYS A 110 -9.50 -5.44 -5.37
C LYS A 110 -8.36 -4.47 -5.05
N SER A 111 -8.44 -3.76 -3.94
CA SER A 111 -7.40 -2.80 -3.54
C SER A 111 -6.10 -3.51 -3.15
N VAL A 112 -6.20 -4.67 -2.48
CA VAL A 112 -5.04 -5.51 -2.20
C VAL A 112 -4.41 -6.03 -3.50
N ALA A 113 -5.19 -6.53 -4.45
CA ALA A 113 -4.69 -6.95 -5.76
C ALA A 113 -4.02 -5.79 -6.54
N LYS A 114 -4.51 -4.56 -6.41
CA LYS A 114 -3.86 -3.36 -6.95
C LYS A 114 -2.51 -3.10 -6.27
N THR A 115 -2.46 -3.25 -4.95
CA THR A 115 -1.23 -3.06 -4.17
C THR A 115 -0.17 -4.11 -4.50
N THR A 116 -0.54 -5.37 -4.72
CA THR A 116 0.42 -6.43 -5.10
C THR A 116 1.13 -6.15 -6.42
N LYS A 117 0.46 -5.50 -7.37
CA LYS A 117 1.05 -5.11 -8.65
C LYS A 117 2.20 -4.12 -8.54
N LEU A 118 2.35 -3.45 -7.38
CA LEU A 118 3.48 -2.55 -7.11
C LEU A 118 4.79 -3.31 -6.86
N SER A 119 4.78 -4.62 -6.66
CA SER A 119 5.98 -5.43 -6.41
C SER A 119 7.03 -5.28 -7.51
N GLY A 120 6.63 -5.33 -8.79
CA GLY A 120 7.49 -5.09 -9.95
C GLY A 120 8.11 -3.69 -9.97
N PRO A 121 7.29 -2.63 -10.03
CA PRO A 121 7.74 -1.24 -9.97
C PRO A 121 8.65 -0.92 -8.78
N ILE A 122 8.36 -1.47 -7.60
CA ILE A 122 9.21 -1.32 -6.41
C ILE A 122 10.59 -1.93 -6.64
N LYS A 123 10.64 -3.15 -7.17
CA LYS A 123 11.90 -3.85 -7.45
C LYS A 123 12.74 -3.10 -8.48
N ASP A 124 12.11 -2.61 -9.55
CA ASP A 124 12.77 -1.84 -10.60
C ASP A 124 13.32 -0.53 -10.05
N PHE A 125 12.54 0.21 -9.28
CA PHE A 125 13.01 1.42 -8.59
C PHE A 125 14.20 1.13 -7.67
N MET A 126 14.14 0.08 -6.86
CA MET A 126 15.22 -0.26 -5.92
C MET A 126 16.50 -0.64 -6.64
N ASN A 127 16.42 -1.36 -7.76
CA ASN A 127 17.56 -1.69 -8.60
C ASN A 127 18.20 -0.43 -9.21
N GLU A 128 17.37 0.46 -9.75
CA GLU A 128 17.85 1.71 -10.37
C GLU A 128 18.45 2.66 -9.33
N ALA A 129 17.83 2.76 -8.14
CA ALA A 129 18.37 3.55 -7.04
C ALA A 129 19.75 3.04 -6.58
N GLN A 130 19.93 1.71 -6.51
CA GLN A 130 21.22 1.12 -6.17
C GLN A 130 22.28 1.38 -7.24
N ASN A 131 21.93 1.25 -8.51
CA ASN A 131 22.82 1.51 -9.63
C ASN A 131 23.26 2.97 -9.67
N SER A 132 22.32 3.90 -9.54
CA SER A 132 22.58 5.34 -9.49
C SER A 132 23.49 5.70 -8.32
N LEU A 133 23.24 5.15 -7.12
CA LEU A 133 24.10 5.39 -5.95
C LEU A 133 25.51 4.82 -6.09
N LYS A 134 25.69 3.68 -6.78
CA LYS A 134 27.01 3.07 -7.02
C LYS A 134 27.81 3.83 -8.08
N SER A 135 27.17 4.46 -9.05
CA SER A 135 27.82 5.22 -10.12
C SER A 135 28.44 6.54 -9.63
N ILE A 136 27.94 7.11 -8.53
CA ILE A 136 28.39 8.39 -8.00
C ILE A 136 29.61 8.20 -7.11
N LYS A 137 30.71 8.89 -7.43
CA LYS A 137 31.96 8.86 -6.63
C LYS A 137 32.02 9.94 -5.55
N ASN A 138 31.25 11.02 -5.71
CA ASN A 138 31.26 12.16 -4.79
C ASN A 138 30.32 11.95 -3.60
N PRO A 139 30.82 11.91 -2.34
CA PRO A 139 29.99 11.67 -1.16
C PRO A 139 28.88 12.69 -0.95
N MET A 140 29.06 13.94 -1.36
CA MET A 140 28.05 14.99 -1.23
C MET A 140 26.90 14.76 -2.22
N GLN A 141 27.19 14.32 -3.44
CA GLN A 141 26.17 13.95 -4.42
C GLN A 141 25.39 12.70 -3.99
N ILE A 142 26.06 11.71 -3.40
CA ILE A 142 25.40 10.53 -2.81
C ILE A 142 24.39 10.95 -1.73
N ARG A 143 24.75 11.88 -0.84
CA ARG A 143 23.83 12.38 0.19
C ARG A 143 22.63 13.11 -0.39
N LYS A 144 22.85 13.97 -1.40
CA LYS A 144 21.76 14.68 -2.09
C LYS A 144 20.81 13.70 -2.76
N LEU A 145 21.34 12.71 -3.50
CA LEU A 145 20.51 11.71 -4.16
C LEU A 145 19.74 10.86 -3.12
N LYS A 146 20.37 10.40 -2.05
CA LYS A 146 19.67 9.68 -0.98
C LYS A 146 18.52 10.49 -0.37
N SER A 147 18.73 11.79 -0.16
CA SER A 147 17.70 12.68 0.37
C SER A 147 16.54 12.85 -0.63
N SER A 148 16.81 12.97 -1.92
CA SER A 148 15.76 13.08 -2.94
C SER A 148 14.99 11.77 -3.14
N LEU A 149 15.60 10.62 -2.84
CA LEU A 149 15.00 9.30 -2.98
C LEU A 149 14.44 8.73 -1.65
N ASP A 150 14.42 9.50 -0.56
CA ASP A 150 14.08 9.02 0.79
C ASP A 150 12.72 8.30 0.82
N THR A 151 11.70 8.88 0.21
CA THR A 151 10.35 8.29 0.17
C THR A 151 10.33 7.01 -0.65
N GLY A 152 10.93 6.99 -1.84
CA GLY A 152 11.01 5.78 -2.67
C GLY A 152 11.79 4.66 -1.98
N LEU A 153 12.88 4.99 -1.28
CA LEU A 153 13.65 4.03 -0.49
C LEU A 153 12.87 3.50 0.72
N PHE A 154 12.04 4.34 1.35
CA PHE A 154 11.11 3.89 2.39
C PHE A 154 10.07 2.93 1.82
N VAL A 155 9.45 3.28 0.70
CA VAL A 155 8.48 2.45 -0.04
C VAL A 155 9.09 1.09 -0.37
N GLY A 156 10.29 1.09 -0.97
CA GLY A 156 10.99 -0.13 -1.36
C GLY A 156 11.29 -1.10 -0.19
N ARG A 157 11.38 -0.59 1.03
CA ARG A 157 11.66 -1.41 2.23
C ARG A 157 10.41 -1.87 2.97
N ASN A 158 9.34 -1.08 2.95
CA ASN A 158 8.17 -1.31 3.80
C ASN A 158 6.95 -1.84 3.04
N VAL A 159 6.72 -1.40 1.80
CA VAL A 159 5.56 -1.85 1.03
C VAL A 159 5.58 -3.34 0.70
N PRO A 160 6.72 -4.01 0.42
CA PRO A 160 6.72 -5.47 0.28
C PRO A 160 6.20 -6.21 1.51
N LYS A 161 6.50 -5.71 2.72
CA LYS A 161 5.97 -6.28 3.96
C LYS A 161 4.46 -6.01 4.09
N LEU A 162 4.02 -4.80 3.75
CA LEU A 162 2.61 -4.44 3.72
C LEU A 162 1.83 -5.37 2.77
N ILE A 163 2.35 -5.64 1.56
CA ILE A 163 1.73 -6.57 0.59
C ILE A 163 1.52 -7.95 1.21
N VAL A 164 2.52 -8.48 1.93
CA VAL A 164 2.41 -9.78 2.62
C VAL A 164 1.33 -9.74 3.71
N THR A 165 1.29 -8.67 4.52
CA THR A 165 0.28 -8.49 5.57
C THR A 165 -1.12 -8.40 4.98
N LEU A 166 -1.31 -7.59 3.95
CA LEU A 166 -2.60 -7.45 3.25
C LEU A 166 -3.04 -8.75 2.59
N GLY A 167 -2.11 -9.48 2.00
CA GLY A 167 -2.38 -10.77 1.39
C GLY A 167 -2.88 -11.81 2.38
N LYS A 168 -2.27 -11.86 3.56
CA LYS A 168 -2.73 -12.72 4.65
C LYS A 168 -4.11 -12.30 5.13
N SER A 169 -4.30 -11.01 5.43
CA SER A 169 -5.58 -10.45 5.86
C SER A 169 -6.70 -10.72 4.86
N SER A 170 -6.42 -10.65 3.55
CA SER A 170 -7.38 -10.97 2.49
C SER A 170 -7.84 -12.43 2.53
N LYS A 171 -6.91 -13.37 2.70
CA LYS A 171 -7.24 -14.80 2.83
C LYS A 171 -8.08 -15.08 4.06
N ASP A 172 -7.73 -14.47 5.18
CA ASP A 172 -8.45 -14.62 6.44
C ASP A 172 -9.86 -14.02 6.34
N LEU A 173 -10.01 -12.85 5.68
CA LEU A 173 -11.31 -12.22 5.43
C LEU A 173 -12.19 -13.08 4.51
N LEU A 174 -11.65 -13.66 3.45
CA LEU A 174 -12.40 -14.57 2.58
C LEU A 174 -12.85 -15.82 3.34
N THR A 175 -11.97 -16.39 4.17
CA THR A 175 -12.29 -17.55 5.01
C THR A 175 -13.40 -17.21 6.00
N PHE A 176 -13.30 -16.07 6.67
CA PHE A 176 -14.29 -15.56 7.60
C PHE A 176 -15.65 -15.31 6.92
N ALA A 177 -15.63 -14.69 5.73
CA ALA A 177 -16.84 -14.44 4.94
C ALA A 177 -17.56 -15.76 4.54
N LYS A 178 -16.80 -16.76 4.08
CA LYS A 178 -17.35 -18.09 3.74
C LYS A 178 -17.90 -18.82 4.96
N ALA A 179 -17.22 -18.78 6.11
CA ALA A 179 -17.69 -19.38 7.35
C ALA A 179 -18.97 -18.74 7.89
N ASN A 180 -19.20 -17.45 7.58
CA ASN A 180 -20.39 -16.72 7.93
C ASN A 180 -21.47 -16.68 6.83
N GLU A 181 -21.34 -17.50 5.78
CA GLU A 181 -22.29 -17.58 4.66
C GLU A 181 -22.54 -16.25 3.94
N MET A 182 -21.50 -15.42 3.85
CA MET A 182 -21.54 -14.17 3.08
C MET A 182 -21.32 -14.43 1.60
N ASP A 183 -21.86 -13.57 0.74
CA ASP A 183 -21.62 -13.63 -0.69
C ASP A 183 -20.16 -13.24 -1.01
N THR A 184 -19.38 -14.19 -1.53
CA THR A 184 -17.98 -14.00 -1.91
C THR A 184 -17.76 -14.03 -3.42
N SER A 185 -18.81 -14.20 -4.23
CA SER A 185 -18.73 -14.43 -5.68
C SER A 185 -17.93 -13.35 -6.42
N GLY A 186 -18.04 -12.09 -6.02
CA GLY A 186 -17.28 -11.00 -6.61
C GLY A 186 -15.81 -10.90 -6.18
N ALA A 187 -15.41 -11.66 -5.16
CA ALA A 187 -14.05 -11.69 -4.61
C ALA A 187 -13.28 -12.94 -5.02
N ASP A 188 -13.99 -14.06 -5.24
CA ASP A 188 -13.37 -15.35 -5.61
C ASP A 188 -12.68 -15.32 -6.99
N ASP A 189 -13.13 -14.44 -7.89
CA ASP A 189 -12.56 -14.28 -9.24
C ASP A 189 -11.34 -13.36 -9.31
N ILE A 190 -10.93 -12.76 -8.17
CA ILE A 190 -9.80 -11.83 -8.12
C ILE A 190 -8.53 -12.63 -7.83
N GLU A 191 -7.64 -12.71 -8.80
CA GLU A 191 -6.31 -13.28 -8.61
C GLU A 191 -5.47 -12.40 -7.69
N LEU A 192 -4.99 -12.98 -6.60
CA LEU A 192 -4.04 -12.37 -5.68
C LEU A 192 -2.67 -13.02 -5.91
N ASP A 193 -1.85 -12.40 -6.74
CA ASP A 193 -0.47 -12.83 -6.99
C ASP A 193 0.41 -12.38 -5.82
N PHE A 194 0.73 -13.32 -4.94
CA PHE A 194 1.72 -13.15 -3.88
C PHE A 194 2.97 -13.99 -4.23
N GLU A 195 3.78 -13.52 -5.17
CA GLU A 195 5.11 -14.06 -5.42
C GLU A 195 6.16 -13.47 -4.47
#